data_ef7eec8c3341641278d6fc3e8b64dfbd
#
_entry.id   ef7eec8c3341641278d6fc3e8b64dfbd
#
_cell.length_a   1.000
_cell.length_b   1.000
_cell.length_c   1.000
_cell.angle_alpha   90.00
_cell.angle_beta   90.00
_cell.angle_gamma   90.00
#
_symmetry.space_group_name_H-M   'P 1'
#
loop_
_entity.id
_entity.type
_entity.pdbx_description
1 polymer ?
#
loop_
_entity_poly.entity_id
_entity_poly.type
_entity_poly.pdbx_seq_one_letter_code
_entity_poly.pdbx_strand_id
1 'polypeptide(L)'
;MAQAKKSNGGKDNFTRNLVVAVVVGVALIMLVPTVLSKQGDSTAAIPATASVNDGYGLVFNSELTDVPFIEIYEDFQCPACARFEAISGPYIEELIATKKAKVAFHMLSFLGGESQIAANAAACSADQGKFLEFHKTLYANQPAENTGAWTSQYFATLGI
;
A
#
# COMPACT_ATOMS: atom_id res chain seq x y z
N MET A 1 -73.02 23.41 -23.12
CA MET A 1 -71.88 22.58 -23.56
C MET A 1 -70.62 23.24 -23.02
N ALA A 2 -69.99 22.69 -21.95
CA ALA A 2 -68.82 23.23 -21.33
C ALA A 2 -67.65 22.25 -21.66
N GLN A 3 -66.66 22.76 -22.33
CA GLN A 3 -65.42 21.99 -22.63
C GLN A 3 -64.45 22.05 -21.44
N ALA A 4 -64.09 20.90 -20.97
CA ALA A 4 -63.08 20.73 -19.91
C ALA A 4 -61.65 20.99 -20.48
N LYS A 5 -60.95 21.94 -19.90
CA LYS A 5 -59.56 22.31 -20.21
C LYS A 5 -58.60 21.30 -19.53
N LYS A 6 -57.97 20.49 -20.32
CA LYS A 6 -56.96 19.51 -19.86
C LYS A 6 -55.64 20.23 -19.57
N SER A 7 -55.30 20.39 -18.31
CA SER A 7 -54.02 20.92 -17.84
C SER A 7 -53.23 19.78 -17.18
N ASN A 8 -52.29 19.18 -17.91
CA ASN A 8 -51.30 18.30 -17.34
C ASN A 8 -50.04 18.26 -18.23
N GLY A 9 -49.11 19.14 -17.99
CA GLY A 9 -47.82 19.14 -18.72
C GLY A 9 -46.63 19.65 -17.93
N GLY A 10 -46.86 20.24 -16.75
CA GLY A 10 -45.77 20.88 -16.01
C GLY A 10 -45.13 20.03 -14.89
N LYS A 11 -45.93 19.12 -14.28
CA LYS A 11 -45.43 18.32 -13.12
C LYS A 11 -44.58 17.14 -13.54
N ASP A 12 -44.84 16.51 -14.66
CA ASP A 12 -44.16 15.31 -15.10
C ASP A 12 -42.70 15.62 -15.55
N ASN A 13 -42.48 16.79 -16.16
CA ASN A 13 -41.15 17.22 -16.58
C ASN A 13 -40.25 17.60 -15.39
N PHE A 14 -40.81 18.21 -14.34
CA PHE A 14 -40.05 18.57 -13.14
C PHE A 14 -39.62 17.31 -12.38
N THR A 15 -40.52 16.35 -12.17
CA THR A 15 -40.23 15.09 -11.50
C THR A 15 -39.23 14.26 -12.29
N ARG A 16 -39.36 14.19 -13.62
CA ARG A 16 -38.45 13.51 -14.51
C ARG A 16 -37.05 14.14 -14.46
N ASN A 17 -36.94 15.46 -14.51
CA ASN A 17 -35.66 16.16 -14.46
C ASN A 17 -35.00 16.01 -13.07
N LEU A 18 -35.79 16.00 -11.98
CA LEU A 18 -35.29 15.75 -10.64
C LEU A 18 -34.73 14.33 -10.51
N VAL A 19 -35.47 13.33 -11.00
CA VAL A 19 -34.98 11.92 -10.97
C VAL A 19 -33.72 11.75 -11.78
N VAL A 20 -33.66 12.34 -12.97
CA VAL A 20 -32.43 12.31 -13.82
C VAL A 20 -31.26 12.98 -13.10
N ALA A 21 -31.45 14.13 -12.46
CA ALA A 21 -30.41 14.83 -11.72
C ALA A 21 -29.89 14.00 -10.54
N VAL A 22 -30.76 13.31 -9.80
CA VAL A 22 -30.37 12.42 -8.70
C VAL A 22 -29.61 11.21 -9.22
N VAL A 23 -30.09 10.55 -10.28
CA VAL A 23 -29.41 9.38 -10.86
C VAL A 23 -28.02 9.76 -11.40
N VAL A 24 -27.90 10.89 -12.10
CA VAL A 24 -26.61 11.39 -12.58
C VAL A 24 -25.69 11.75 -11.41
N GLY A 25 -26.22 12.39 -10.36
CA GLY A 25 -25.48 12.72 -9.15
C GLY A 25 -24.93 11.48 -8.44
N VAL A 26 -25.75 10.45 -8.26
CA VAL A 26 -25.34 9.17 -7.65
C VAL A 26 -24.30 8.44 -8.54
N ALA A 27 -24.51 8.45 -9.87
CA ALA A 27 -23.54 7.87 -10.81
C ALA A 27 -22.18 8.59 -10.76
N LEU A 28 -22.19 9.92 -10.65
CA LEU A 28 -20.95 10.70 -10.50
C LEU A 28 -20.27 10.43 -9.15
N ILE A 29 -21.02 10.32 -8.05
CA ILE A 29 -20.46 9.98 -6.73
C ILE A 29 -19.86 8.58 -6.72
N MET A 30 -20.41 7.63 -7.47
CA MET A 30 -19.85 6.27 -7.59
C MET A 30 -18.66 6.18 -8.56
N LEU A 31 -18.61 7.03 -9.58
CA LEU A 31 -17.51 7.04 -10.57
C LEU A 31 -16.27 7.80 -10.10
N VAL A 32 -16.45 8.86 -9.31
CA VAL A 32 -15.34 9.70 -8.82
C VAL A 32 -14.33 8.90 -7.99
N PRO A 33 -14.72 8.07 -6.99
CA PRO A 33 -13.73 7.27 -6.26
C PRO A 33 -13.04 6.20 -7.12
N THR A 34 -13.73 5.66 -8.13
CA THR A 34 -13.13 4.66 -9.05
C THR A 34 -12.09 5.28 -10.00
N VAL A 35 -12.22 6.55 -10.34
CA VAL A 35 -11.25 7.27 -11.19
C VAL A 35 -10.10 7.81 -10.35
N LEU A 36 -10.37 8.29 -9.12
CA LEU A 36 -9.31 8.74 -8.21
C LEU A 36 -8.47 7.58 -7.65
N SER A 37 -9.06 6.39 -7.44
CA SER A 37 -8.30 5.22 -7.01
C SER A 37 -7.41 4.60 -8.09
N LYS A 38 -7.56 4.99 -9.35
CA LYS A 38 -6.64 4.62 -10.43
C LYS A 38 -5.39 5.51 -10.54
N GLN A 39 -5.29 6.57 -9.76
CA GLN A 39 -4.16 7.50 -9.77
C GLN A 39 -3.10 7.17 -8.70
N GLY A 40 -3.17 5.96 -8.14
CA GLY A 40 -2.20 5.41 -7.20
C GLY A 40 -1.51 4.15 -7.72
N ASP A 41 -1.36 4.00 -9.04
CA ASP A 41 -0.45 3.02 -9.61
C ASP A 41 0.99 3.59 -9.47
N SER A 42 1.47 3.64 -8.23
CA SER A 42 2.90 3.59 -7.99
C SER A 42 3.31 2.21 -8.51
N THR A 43 3.94 2.19 -9.67
CA THR A 43 4.74 1.05 -10.12
C THR A 43 5.86 0.89 -9.10
N ALA A 44 5.52 0.32 -7.94
CA ALA A 44 6.50 -0.10 -6.96
C ALA A 44 7.43 -1.06 -7.70
N ALA A 45 8.70 -0.71 -7.76
CA ALA A 45 9.68 -1.56 -8.38
C ALA A 45 9.62 -2.91 -7.66
N ILE A 46 9.44 -4.00 -8.41
CA ILE A 46 9.48 -5.34 -7.83
C ILE A 46 10.90 -5.58 -7.36
N PRO A 47 11.14 -5.93 -6.07
CA PRO A 47 12.48 -6.20 -5.60
C PRO A 47 13.04 -7.43 -6.31
N ALA A 48 14.34 -7.44 -6.57
CA ALA A 48 15.04 -8.65 -6.97
C ALA A 48 14.94 -9.68 -5.85
N THR A 49 14.89 -10.96 -6.21
CA THR A 49 14.95 -12.05 -5.23
C THR A 49 16.21 -11.94 -4.38
N ALA A 50 16.09 -12.20 -3.08
CA ALA A 50 17.23 -12.23 -2.18
C ALA A 50 18.27 -13.25 -2.67
N SER A 51 19.54 -12.85 -2.67
CA SER A 51 20.64 -13.70 -3.11
C SER A 51 21.82 -13.66 -2.13
N VAL A 52 22.66 -14.69 -2.18
CA VAL A 52 23.91 -14.73 -1.39
C VAL A 52 24.84 -13.57 -1.74
N ASN A 53 24.88 -13.17 -3.02
CA ASN A 53 25.71 -12.08 -3.50
C ASN A 53 25.27 -10.71 -2.97
N ASP A 54 23.98 -10.57 -2.65
CA ASP A 54 23.40 -9.35 -2.09
C ASP A 54 23.18 -9.48 -0.57
N GLY A 55 23.82 -10.44 0.10
CA GLY A 55 23.67 -10.67 1.53
C GLY A 55 22.26 -11.04 1.96
N TYR A 56 21.51 -11.69 1.08
CA TYR A 56 20.08 -12.03 1.25
C TYR A 56 19.16 -10.80 1.40
N GLY A 57 19.61 -9.63 0.96
CA GLY A 57 18.78 -8.43 0.91
C GLY A 57 17.74 -8.49 -0.21
N LEU A 58 16.60 -7.86 0.01
CA LEU A 58 15.62 -7.56 -1.04
C LEU A 58 16.02 -6.26 -1.72
N VAL A 59 16.49 -6.35 -2.97
CA VAL A 59 17.12 -5.23 -3.67
C VAL A 59 16.17 -4.59 -4.67
N PHE A 60 15.94 -3.30 -4.50
CA PHE A 60 15.24 -2.45 -5.46
C PHE A 60 16.23 -1.75 -6.38
N ASN A 61 15.84 -1.59 -7.65
CA ASN A 61 16.66 -0.94 -8.69
C ASN A 61 18.04 -1.62 -8.85
N SER A 62 18.08 -2.94 -8.80
CA SER A 62 19.31 -3.72 -8.85
C SER A 62 20.10 -3.51 -10.13
N GLU A 63 19.44 -3.07 -11.20
CA GLU A 63 20.04 -2.77 -12.51
C GLU A 63 20.87 -1.48 -12.54
N LEU A 64 20.71 -0.60 -11.53
CA LEU A 64 21.41 0.69 -11.51
C LEU A 64 22.84 0.53 -11.01
N THR A 65 23.81 1.15 -11.71
CA THR A 65 25.25 1.09 -11.40
C THR A 65 25.84 2.43 -10.94
N ASP A 66 25.33 3.54 -11.44
CA ASP A 66 25.90 4.89 -11.22
C ASP A 66 25.09 5.72 -10.23
N VAL A 67 24.48 5.06 -9.24
CA VAL A 67 23.68 5.68 -8.19
C VAL A 67 24.16 5.22 -6.81
N PRO A 68 23.84 5.97 -5.74
CA PRO A 68 24.12 5.50 -4.39
C PRO A 68 23.48 4.14 -4.12
N PHE A 69 24.23 3.28 -3.40
CA PHE A 69 23.69 2.03 -2.87
C PHE A 69 23.43 2.21 -1.38
N ILE A 70 22.19 2.00 -0.97
CA ILE A 70 21.73 2.12 0.41
C ILE A 70 21.36 0.73 0.90
N GLU A 71 21.93 0.32 2.01
CA GLU A 71 21.61 -0.94 2.69
C GLU A 71 20.94 -0.62 4.03
N ILE A 72 19.78 -1.21 4.25
CA ILE A 72 18.95 -0.99 5.44
C ILE A 72 18.87 -2.32 6.18
N TYR A 73 19.39 -2.36 7.40
CA TYR A 73 19.39 -3.52 8.28
C TYR A 73 18.41 -3.27 9.41
N GLU A 74 17.34 -4.02 9.46
CA GLU A 74 16.24 -3.74 10.39
C GLU A 74 15.53 -4.99 10.87
N ASP A 75 14.97 -4.91 12.09
CA ASP A 75 14.11 -5.93 12.67
C ASP A 75 12.73 -5.33 12.88
N PHE A 76 11.69 -6.00 12.41
CA PHE A 76 10.32 -5.51 12.49
C PHE A 76 9.80 -5.30 13.91
N GLN A 77 10.40 -5.93 14.93
CA GLN A 77 10.05 -5.66 16.32
C GLN A 77 10.85 -4.50 16.95
N CYS A 78 11.90 -4.00 16.27
CA CYS A 78 12.77 -2.98 16.83
C CYS A 78 12.10 -1.59 16.85
N PRO A 79 11.88 -0.97 18.03
CA PRO A 79 11.26 0.36 18.11
C PRO A 79 12.13 1.47 17.50
N ALA A 80 13.46 1.27 17.46
CA ALA A 80 14.37 2.22 16.80
C ALA A 80 14.21 2.17 15.28
N CYS A 81 14.01 0.97 14.71
CA CYS A 81 13.73 0.78 13.30
C CYS A 81 12.38 1.40 12.92
N ALA A 82 11.33 1.21 13.74
CA ALA A 82 10.04 1.87 13.51
C ALA A 82 10.16 3.41 13.48
N ARG A 83 10.97 3.99 14.37
CA ARG A 83 11.23 5.44 14.35
C ARG A 83 12.01 5.87 13.10
N PHE A 84 12.98 5.08 12.67
CA PHE A 84 13.71 5.33 11.42
C PHE A 84 12.76 5.31 10.23
N GLU A 85 11.92 4.29 10.12
CA GLU A 85 10.95 4.14 9.04
C GLU A 85 9.90 5.27 9.03
N ALA A 86 9.41 5.68 10.20
CA ALA A 86 8.47 6.79 10.29
C ALA A 86 9.05 8.14 9.80
N ILE A 87 10.37 8.34 9.92
CA ILE A 87 11.05 9.58 9.55
C ILE A 87 11.64 9.49 8.14
N SER A 88 12.34 8.40 7.83
CA SER A 88 13.16 8.25 6.62
C SER A 88 12.51 7.39 5.54
N GLY A 89 11.57 6.52 5.92
CA GLY A 89 10.91 5.59 5.01
C GLY A 89 10.31 6.28 3.77
N PRO A 90 9.53 7.37 3.90
CA PRO A 90 8.97 8.07 2.74
C PRO A 90 10.04 8.58 1.77
N TYR A 91 11.19 9.02 2.28
CA TYR A 91 12.30 9.48 1.43
C TYR A 91 12.98 8.30 0.72
N ILE A 92 13.17 7.19 1.41
CA ILE A 92 13.72 5.96 0.81
C ILE A 92 12.79 5.46 -0.31
N GLU A 93 11.48 5.42 -0.07
CA GLU A 93 10.50 5.06 -1.09
C GLU A 93 10.57 6.00 -2.32
N GLU A 94 10.73 7.31 -2.09
CA GLU A 94 10.92 8.27 -3.19
C GLU A 94 12.19 7.97 -4.00
N LEU A 95 13.30 7.65 -3.34
CA LEU A 95 14.55 7.29 -4.03
C LEU A 95 14.39 6.04 -4.89
N ILE A 96 13.64 5.03 -4.39
CA ILE A 96 13.31 3.81 -5.13
C ILE A 96 12.44 4.16 -6.35
N ALA A 97 11.32 4.85 -6.13
CA ALA A 97 10.36 5.17 -7.18
C ALA A 97 10.94 6.07 -8.29
N THR A 98 11.83 6.99 -7.93
CA THR A 98 12.49 7.90 -8.88
C THR A 98 13.79 7.35 -9.45
N LYS A 99 14.17 6.11 -9.10
CA LYS A 99 15.40 5.45 -9.54
C LYS A 99 16.67 6.25 -9.23
N LYS A 100 16.69 6.95 -8.10
CA LYS A 100 17.85 7.77 -7.67
C LYS A 100 18.81 7.00 -6.78
N ALA A 101 18.42 5.83 -6.29
CA ALA A 101 19.27 4.93 -5.51
C ALA A 101 18.93 3.46 -5.80
N LYS A 102 19.92 2.60 -5.62
CA LYS A 102 19.74 1.17 -5.39
C LYS A 102 19.56 0.97 -3.89
N VAL A 103 18.51 0.25 -3.46
CA VAL A 103 18.19 0.05 -2.05
C VAL A 103 18.03 -1.42 -1.76
N ALA A 104 18.72 -1.92 -0.73
CA ALA A 104 18.61 -3.28 -0.23
C ALA A 104 18.04 -3.26 1.20
N PHE A 105 16.98 -4.03 1.44
CA PHE A 105 16.43 -4.26 2.77
C PHE A 105 16.88 -5.63 3.28
N HIS A 106 17.50 -5.65 4.44
CA HIS A 106 17.97 -6.85 5.15
C HIS A 106 17.13 -7.04 6.41
N MET A 107 16.12 -7.92 6.34
CA MET A 107 15.25 -8.19 7.49
C MET A 107 15.99 -9.08 8.49
N LEU A 108 16.35 -8.49 9.63
CA LEU A 108 16.96 -9.17 10.75
C LEU A 108 15.89 -9.82 11.63
N SER A 109 16.30 -10.77 12.45
CA SER A 109 15.40 -11.47 13.38
C SER A 109 16.07 -11.72 14.74
N PHE A 110 16.82 -10.73 15.23
CA PHE A 110 17.60 -10.87 16.46
C PHE A 110 16.76 -10.66 17.73
N LEU A 111 15.53 -10.09 17.61
CA LEU A 111 14.65 -9.85 18.75
C LEU A 111 13.73 -11.04 19.07
N GLY A 112 13.87 -12.16 18.37
CA GLY A 112 13.19 -13.41 18.74
C GLY A 112 12.24 -13.98 17.71
N GLY A 113 11.37 -14.89 18.13
CA GLY A 113 10.52 -15.68 17.22
C GLY A 113 9.51 -14.84 16.44
N GLU A 114 8.97 -13.79 17.02
CA GLU A 114 8.04 -12.89 16.31
C GLU A 114 8.75 -12.12 15.19
N SER A 115 10.01 -11.69 15.39
CA SER A 115 10.82 -11.08 14.34
C SER A 115 11.04 -12.04 13.17
N GLN A 116 11.30 -13.32 13.47
CA GLN A 116 11.49 -14.34 12.44
C GLN A 116 10.20 -14.56 11.63
N ILE A 117 9.05 -14.61 12.30
CA ILE A 117 7.75 -14.76 11.63
C ILE A 117 7.49 -13.54 10.74
N ALA A 118 7.74 -12.32 11.25
CA ALA A 118 7.57 -11.08 10.49
C ALA A 118 8.49 -11.00 9.27
N ALA A 119 9.78 -11.33 9.42
CA ALA A 119 10.73 -11.36 8.33
C ALA A 119 10.32 -12.36 7.24
N ASN A 120 9.85 -13.56 7.63
CA ASN A 120 9.35 -14.55 6.68
C ASN A 120 8.10 -14.06 5.95
N ALA A 121 7.15 -13.42 6.65
CA ALA A 121 5.96 -12.85 6.03
C ALA A 121 6.34 -11.71 5.04
N ALA A 122 7.30 -10.88 5.39
CA ALA A 122 7.82 -9.83 4.49
C ALA A 122 8.46 -10.43 3.23
N ALA A 123 9.21 -11.53 3.36
CA ALA A 123 9.76 -12.24 2.20
C ALA A 123 8.65 -12.79 1.29
N CYS A 124 7.59 -13.40 1.86
CA CYS A 124 6.43 -13.86 1.11
C CYS A 124 5.69 -12.71 0.39
N SER A 125 5.64 -11.52 1.00
CA SER A 125 5.05 -10.33 0.36
C SER A 125 5.91 -9.83 -0.80
N ALA A 126 7.23 -9.99 -0.72
CA ALA A 126 8.15 -9.66 -1.80
C ALA A 126 7.93 -10.56 -3.03
N ASP A 127 7.71 -11.85 -2.84
CA ASP A 127 7.36 -12.79 -3.92
C ASP A 127 6.07 -12.38 -4.66
N GLN A 128 5.18 -11.66 -3.98
CA GLN A 128 3.93 -11.13 -4.53
C GLN A 128 4.08 -9.70 -5.07
N GLY A 129 5.27 -9.11 -5.05
CA GLY A 129 5.52 -7.72 -5.45
C GLY A 129 4.89 -6.69 -4.50
N LYS A 130 4.67 -7.04 -3.22
CA LYS A 130 3.96 -6.24 -2.21
C LYS A 130 4.85 -5.86 -1.01
N PHE A 131 6.16 -6.00 -1.15
CA PHE A 131 7.07 -5.78 -0.03
C PHE A 131 6.93 -4.41 0.62
N LEU A 132 6.98 -3.30 -0.15
CA LEU A 132 6.97 -1.95 0.43
C LEU A 132 5.68 -1.64 1.17
N GLU A 133 4.53 -2.02 0.62
CA GLU A 133 3.24 -1.83 1.28
C GLU A 133 3.13 -2.66 2.56
N PHE A 134 3.63 -3.89 2.52
CA PHE A 134 3.62 -4.78 3.67
C PHE A 134 4.59 -4.32 4.76
N HIS A 135 5.81 -3.97 4.39
CA HIS A 135 6.84 -3.40 5.23
C HIS A 135 6.33 -2.18 6.01
N LYS A 136 5.73 -1.23 5.30
CA LYS A 136 5.08 -0.06 5.90
C LYS A 136 3.95 -0.44 6.86
N THR A 137 3.12 -1.42 6.48
CA THR A 137 2.02 -1.90 7.32
C THR A 137 2.53 -2.52 8.61
N LEU A 138 3.62 -3.29 8.56
CA LEU A 138 4.22 -3.88 9.75
C LEU A 138 4.70 -2.81 10.74
N TYR A 139 5.45 -1.82 10.28
CA TYR A 139 5.92 -0.76 11.16
C TYR A 139 4.80 0.15 11.67
N ALA A 140 3.78 0.41 10.87
CA ALA A 140 2.60 1.17 11.31
C ALA A 140 1.78 0.45 12.39
N ASN A 141 1.88 -0.89 12.47
CA ASN A 141 1.16 -1.73 13.41
C ASN A 141 2.11 -2.50 14.36
N GLN A 142 3.33 -2.00 14.56
CA GLN A 142 4.32 -2.64 15.39
C GLN A 142 3.84 -2.75 16.84
N PRO A 143 3.68 -3.97 17.40
CA PRO A 143 3.39 -4.15 18.83
C PRO A 143 4.65 -3.92 19.67
N ALA A 144 4.49 -3.93 20.99
CA ALA A 144 5.64 -4.02 21.86
C ALA A 144 6.37 -5.38 21.65
N GLU A 145 7.68 -5.37 21.86
CA GLU A 145 8.53 -6.53 21.62
C GLU A 145 8.08 -7.75 22.43
N ASN A 146 8.07 -8.92 21.81
CA ASN A 146 7.86 -10.22 22.46
C ASN A 146 6.53 -10.33 23.25
N THR A 147 5.46 -9.70 22.77
CA THR A 147 4.13 -9.79 23.38
C THR A 147 3.31 -10.98 22.95
N GLY A 148 3.76 -11.73 21.94
CA GLY A 148 2.99 -12.80 21.31
C GLY A 148 1.91 -12.27 20.35
N ALA A 149 1.95 -10.99 20.01
CA ALA A 149 0.97 -10.38 19.12
C ALA A 149 1.17 -10.81 17.65
N TRP A 150 2.42 -11.01 17.23
CA TRP A 150 2.75 -11.40 15.86
C TRP A 150 2.86 -12.91 15.72
N THR A 151 1.79 -13.49 15.22
CA THR A 151 1.69 -14.91 14.91
C THR A 151 1.49 -15.11 13.41
N SER A 152 1.76 -16.31 12.91
CA SER A 152 1.45 -16.64 11.49
C SER A 152 -0.03 -16.42 11.17
N GLN A 153 -0.93 -16.65 12.15
CA GLN A 153 -2.37 -16.38 12.00
C GLN A 153 -2.66 -14.89 11.85
N TYR A 154 -1.97 -14.03 12.60
CA TYR A 154 -2.11 -12.58 12.47
C TYR A 154 -1.73 -12.12 11.05
N PHE A 155 -0.58 -12.56 10.53
CA PHE A 155 -0.15 -12.19 9.18
C PHE A 155 -1.08 -12.70 8.09
N ALA A 156 -1.67 -13.88 8.24
CA ALA A 156 -2.69 -14.36 7.32
C ALA A 156 -3.93 -13.43 7.26
N THR A 157 -4.26 -12.71 8.34
CA THR A 157 -5.37 -11.72 8.34
C THR A 157 -5.01 -10.42 7.61
N LEU A 158 -3.74 -10.14 7.39
CA LEU A 158 -3.28 -8.97 6.63
C LEU A 158 -3.34 -9.18 5.11
N GLY A 159 -3.80 -10.35 4.65
CA GLY A 159 -4.07 -10.62 3.24
C GLY A 159 -2.85 -11.01 2.42
N ILE A 160 -1.90 -11.70 3.05
CA ILE A 160 -0.70 -12.24 2.39
C ILE A 160 -0.80 -13.74 2.26
#